data_8ecb0e0f6a093bc6d8e3c7fc70d6b8ac
#
_entry.id   8ecb0e0f6a093bc6d8e3c7fc70d6b8ac
#
_cell.length_a   1.000
_cell.length_b   1.000
_cell.length_c   1.000
_cell.angle_alpha   90.00
_cell.angle_beta   90.00
_cell.angle_gamma   90.00
#
_symmetry.space_group_name_H-M   'P 1'
#
loop_
_entity.id
_entity.type
_entity.pdbx_description
1 polymer ?
#
loop_
_entity_poly.entity_id
_entity_poly.type
_entity_poly.pdbx_seq_one_letter_code
_entity_poly.pdbx_strand_id
1 'polypeptide(L)'
;MNDKYSYFGRLVKDIKLSEENLTEMERHLNEINDNIVENSEVLKHLSVSLNEISQVLDSGESSIQINPVSRKIKDLNQGMEIRFMDKKSESFSITNQGMGTRSWATFLTLSAYIKWKTKEMADKESAFHPILLLEEPEAHLHPQAQRKIYSQMNKLDGQKVISTHSPIIASQANIEEIIHVYKKDDQSKTNNILFQELKRDEIRKIKEEVFKTRGDVLFADVLILCEGETEDQVLPQFFKDFFGCDPFELGVNIVSVGGFGKYKPFIRVAKDLDIELFILSDGEKDVIKKVKKAYREVFSDVTNEDLIKRIKFLPNESDLESYLLDCGYQNELLNVIDQIEGTEGYLNHFIAVKDGTEKKRFKTVSFVKLS
;
A
#
# COMPACT_ATOMS: atom_id res chain seq x y z
N MET A 1 -16.12 -16.51 -3.13
CA MET A 1 -17.19 -15.68 -3.70
C MET A 1 -18.55 -16.38 -3.77
N ASN A 2 -18.61 -17.70 -3.93
CA ASN A 2 -19.87 -18.43 -4.08
C ASN A 2 -20.50 -18.89 -2.76
N ASP A 3 -20.00 -18.45 -1.62
CA ASP A 3 -20.62 -18.74 -0.31
C ASP A 3 -21.83 -17.83 -0.11
N LYS A 4 -22.95 -18.42 0.34
CA LYS A 4 -24.20 -17.71 0.68
C LYS A 4 -24.00 -16.60 1.73
N TYR A 5 -22.94 -16.65 2.51
CA TYR A 5 -22.56 -15.65 3.51
C TYR A 5 -21.67 -14.55 2.95
N SER A 6 -21.12 -14.70 1.72
CA SER A 6 -20.36 -13.65 1.06
C SER A 6 -21.22 -12.43 0.74
N TYR A 7 -20.62 -11.28 0.55
CA TYR A 7 -21.32 -10.07 0.12
C TYR A 7 -22.06 -10.27 -1.20
N PHE A 8 -21.48 -11.02 -2.13
CA PHE A 8 -22.13 -11.39 -3.38
C PHE A 8 -23.32 -12.30 -3.15
N GLY A 9 -23.19 -13.32 -2.30
CA GLY A 9 -24.30 -14.22 -1.94
C GLY A 9 -25.46 -13.48 -1.27
N ARG A 10 -25.18 -12.45 -0.45
CA ARG A 10 -26.21 -11.60 0.15
C ARG A 10 -26.91 -10.72 -0.88
N LEU A 11 -26.17 -10.11 -1.80
CA LEU A 11 -26.70 -9.29 -2.89
C LEU A 11 -27.66 -10.10 -3.76
N VAL A 12 -27.28 -11.33 -4.09
CA VAL A 12 -28.06 -12.25 -4.93
C VAL A 12 -29.29 -12.81 -4.20
N LYS A 13 -29.19 -12.98 -2.87
CA LYS A 13 -30.32 -13.44 -2.05
C LYS A 13 -31.50 -12.46 -2.05
N ASP A 14 -31.22 -11.18 -2.18
CA ASP A 14 -32.23 -10.13 -2.19
C ASP A 14 -32.86 -9.89 -3.60
N ILE A 15 -32.46 -10.70 -4.60
CA ILE A 15 -33.12 -10.69 -5.92
C ILE A 15 -34.55 -11.24 -5.72
N LYS A 16 -35.53 -10.36 -5.84
CA LYS A 16 -36.94 -10.69 -5.83
C LYS A 16 -37.41 -10.86 -7.27
N LEU A 17 -37.61 -12.11 -7.67
CA LEU A 17 -38.28 -12.43 -8.92
C LEU A 17 -39.80 -12.53 -8.64
N SER A 18 -40.61 -12.06 -9.57
CA SER A 18 -42.08 -12.27 -9.48
C SER A 18 -42.41 -13.76 -9.61
N GLU A 19 -43.53 -14.19 -9.04
CA GLU A 19 -43.98 -15.60 -9.14
C GLU A 19 -44.16 -16.03 -10.62
N GLU A 20 -44.64 -15.12 -11.47
CA GLU A 20 -44.79 -15.37 -12.89
C GLU A 20 -43.46 -15.65 -13.57
N ASN A 21 -42.44 -14.82 -13.30
CA ASN A 21 -41.06 -15.01 -13.85
C ASN A 21 -40.44 -16.30 -13.33
N LEU A 22 -40.66 -16.67 -12.08
CA LEU A 22 -40.18 -17.92 -11.49
C LEU A 22 -40.79 -19.14 -12.23
N THR A 23 -42.10 -19.14 -12.44
CA THR A 23 -42.81 -20.21 -13.12
C THR A 23 -42.36 -20.36 -14.58
N GLU A 24 -42.16 -19.24 -15.28
CA GLU A 24 -41.67 -19.25 -16.67
C GLU A 24 -40.23 -19.77 -16.76
N MET A 25 -39.36 -19.37 -15.84
CA MET A 25 -37.99 -19.88 -15.78
C MET A 25 -37.91 -21.38 -15.43
N GLU A 26 -38.78 -21.87 -14.53
CA GLU A 26 -38.90 -23.29 -14.22
C GLU A 26 -39.36 -24.09 -15.44
N ARG A 27 -40.29 -23.57 -16.21
CA ARG A 27 -40.74 -24.19 -17.47
C ARG A 27 -39.57 -24.30 -18.45
N HIS A 28 -38.81 -23.21 -18.69
CA HIS A 28 -37.67 -23.24 -19.58
C HIS A 28 -36.55 -24.20 -19.09
N LEU A 29 -36.34 -24.29 -17.78
CA LEU A 29 -35.37 -25.22 -17.21
C LEU A 29 -35.78 -26.68 -17.44
N ASN A 30 -37.08 -26.99 -17.32
CA ASN A 30 -37.61 -28.31 -17.61
C ASN A 30 -37.47 -28.65 -19.10
N GLU A 31 -37.78 -27.71 -20.01
CA GLU A 31 -37.54 -27.88 -21.45
C GLU A 31 -36.07 -28.16 -21.80
N ILE A 32 -35.14 -27.49 -21.12
CA ILE A 32 -33.69 -27.76 -21.29
C ILE A 32 -33.34 -29.16 -20.81
N ASN A 33 -33.84 -29.60 -19.64
CA ASN A 33 -33.62 -30.92 -19.10
C ASN A 33 -34.16 -32.00 -20.03
N ASP A 34 -35.40 -31.84 -20.51
CA ASP A 34 -36.03 -32.78 -21.45
C ASP A 34 -35.22 -32.85 -22.77
N ASN A 35 -34.78 -31.74 -23.31
CA ASN A 35 -33.94 -31.69 -24.50
C ASN A 35 -32.58 -32.40 -24.31
N ILE A 36 -31.93 -32.24 -23.13
CA ILE A 36 -30.67 -32.94 -22.83
C ILE A 36 -30.90 -34.45 -22.76
N VAL A 37 -31.97 -34.89 -22.11
CA VAL A 37 -32.31 -36.32 -22.01
C VAL A 37 -32.65 -36.88 -23.38
N GLU A 38 -33.45 -36.17 -24.19
CA GLU A 38 -33.86 -36.58 -25.54
C GLU A 38 -32.70 -36.65 -26.54
N ASN A 39 -31.68 -35.83 -26.40
CA ASN A 39 -30.53 -35.82 -27.32
C ASN A 39 -29.34 -36.68 -26.83
N SER A 40 -29.46 -37.33 -25.67
CA SER A 40 -28.43 -38.23 -25.14
C SER A 40 -28.94 -39.70 -25.15
N GLU A 41 -28.32 -40.52 -26.01
CA GLU A 41 -28.68 -41.97 -26.04
C GLU A 41 -28.50 -42.67 -24.70
N VAL A 42 -27.46 -42.28 -23.93
CA VAL A 42 -27.17 -42.84 -22.60
C VAL A 42 -28.26 -42.45 -21.61
N LEU A 43 -28.69 -41.19 -21.59
CA LEU A 43 -29.74 -40.69 -20.68
C LEU A 43 -31.12 -41.21 -21.05
N LYS A 44 -31.42 -41.37 -22.35
CA LYS A 44 -32.63 -42.07 -22.82
C LYS A 44 -32.69 -43.49 -22.32
N HIS A 45 -31.62 -44.25 -22.53
CA HIS A 45 -31.56 -45.64 -22.09
C HIS A 45 -31.70 -45.76 -20.57
N LEU A 46 -31.02 -44.88 -19.83
CA LEU A 46 -31.12 -44.81 -18.38
C LEU A 46 -32.54 -44.48 -17.91
N SER A 47 -33.21 -43.52 -18.55
CA SER A 47 -34.59 -43.12 -18.24
C SER A 47 -35.56 -44.25 -18.47
N VAL A 48 -35.44 -44.99 -19.57
CA VAL A 48 -36.28 -46.18 -19.85
C VAL A 48 -36.08 -47.26 -18.80
N SER A 49 -34.81 -47.63 -18.55
CA SER A 49 -34.45 -48.65 -17.57
C SER A 49 -34.92 -48.30 -16.15
N LEU A 50 -34.81 -47.06 -15.72
CA LEU A 50 -35.26 -46.63 -14.38
C LEU A 50 -36.80 -46.64 -14.27
N ASN A 51 -37.51 -46.29 -15.33
CA ASN A 51 -38.97 -46.36 -15.35
C ASN A 51 -39.47 -47.81 -15.35
N GLU A 52 -38.79 -48.76 -16.03
CA GLU A 52 -39.11 -50.19 -15.94
C GLU A 52 -38.93 -50.73 -14.49
N ILE A 53 -37.90 -50.30 -13.80
CA ILE A 53 -37.66 -50.68 -12.39
C ILE A 53 -38.78 -50.07 -11.49
N SER A 54 -39.16 -48.83 -11.72
CA SER A 54 -40.20 -48.12 -10.96
C SER A 54 -41.55 -48.87 -11.04
N GLN A 55 -41.93 -49.37 -12.21
CA GLN A 55 -43.17 -50.14 -12.41
C GLN A 55 -43.18 -51.48 -11.66
N VAL A 56 -42.01 -52.00 -11.31
CA VAL A 56 -41.88 -53.24 -10.55
C VAL A 56 -41.98 -53.02 -9.04
N LEU A 57 -41.60 -51.83 -8.59
CA LEU A 57 -41.53 -51.50 -7.16
C LEU A 57 -42.79 -50.85 -6.59
N ASP A 58 -43.64 -50.23 -7.41
CA ASP A 58 -44.81 -49.52 -6.96
C ASP A 58 -45.96 -49.69 -7.96
N SER A 59 -47.16 -50.04 -7.46
CA SER A 59 -48.37 -50.23 -8.28
C SER A 59 -49.07 -48.93 -8.66
N GLY A 60 -48.43 -47.78 -8.50
CA GLY A 60 -48.94 -46.44 -8.84
C GLY A 60 -48.37 -45.90 -10.13
N GLU A 61 -48.96 -44.82 -10.67
CA GLU A 61 -48.51 -44.11 -11.87
C GLU A 61 -47.27 -43.21 -11.61
N SER A 62 -46.26 -43.75 -10.88
CA SER A 62 -45.03 -43.03 -10.55
C SER A 62 -44.02 -43.15 -11.71
N SER A 63 -43.57 -42.05 -12.27
CA SER A 63 -42.48 -42.00 -13.25
C SER A 63 -41.23 -41.38 -12.67
N ILE A 64 -40.05 -41.93 -13.03
CA ILE A 64 -38.77 -41.36 -12.64
C ILE A 64 -38.35 -40.40 -13.72
N GLN A 65 -38.13 -39.12 -13.36
CA GLN A 65 -37.60 -38.10 -14.23
C GLN A 65 -36.13 -37.86 -13.93
N ILE A 66 -35.30 -37.78 -14.99
CA ILE A 66 -33.91 -37.45 -14.90
C ILE A 66 -33.76 -35.96 -15.19
N ASN A 67 -33.25 -35.22 -14.23
CA ASN A 67 -32.99 -33.79 -14.39
C ASN A 67 -31.47 -33.50 -14.39
N PRO A 68 -30.83 -33.47 -15.56
CA PRO A 68 -29.40 -33.18 -15.69
C PRO A 68 -28.96 -31.86 -15.08
N VAL A 69 -29.83 -30.86 -15.08
CA VAL A 69 -29.62 -29.57 -14.44
C VAL A 69 -30.53 -29.49 -13.20
N SER A 70 -30.02 -29.97 -12.06
CA SER A 70 -30.76 -30.19 -10.84
C SER A 70 -30.97 -28.95 -9.93
N ARG A 71 -30.48 -27.80 -10.31
CA ARG A 71 -30.56 -26.59 -9.47
C ARG A 71 -31.95 -25.96 -9.57
N LYS A 72 -32.66 -25.90 -8.44
CA LYS A 72 -33.90 -25.15 -8.33
C LYS A 72 -33.59 -23.65 -8.55
N ILE A 73 -34.51 -22.94 -9.21
CA ILE A 73 -34.37 -21.49 -9.43
C ILE A 73 -34.27 -20.72 -8.11
N LYS A 74 -34.88 -21.24 -7.02
CA LYS A 74 -34.69 -20.72 -5.65
C LYS A 74 -33.24 -20.73 -5.14
N ASP A 75 -32.40 -21.55 -5.72
CA ASP A 75 -30.96 -21.66 -5.40
C ASP A 75 -30.05 -20.99 -6.46
N LEU A 76 -30.60 -20.09 -7.27
CA LEU A 76 -29.86 -19.29 -8.28
C LEU A 76 -28.61 -18.62 -7.68
N ASN A 77 -28.69 -18.19 -6.40
CA ASN A 77 -27.57 -17.62 -5.67
C ASN A 77 -26.34 -18.54 -5.55
N GLN A 78 -26.54 -19.88 -5.59
CA GLN A 78 -25.45 -20.85 -5.52
C GLN A 78 -24.81 -21.12 -6.90
N GLY A 79 -25.47 -20.73 -7.98
CA GLY A 79 -25.03 -20.94 -9.35
C GLY A 79 -24.50 -19.68 -10.04
N MET A 80 -24.67 -18.51 -9.43
CA MET A 80 -24.22 -17.26 -10.03
C MET A 80 -22.72 -17.10 -9.94
N GLU A 81 -22.10 -16.70 -11.01
CA GLU A 81 -20.67 -16.52 -11.16
C GLU A 81 -20.37 -15.13 -11.74
N ILE A 82 -19.35 -14.48 -11.19
CA ILE A 82 -18.80 -13.26 -11.80
C ILE A 82 -17.80 -13.69 -12.86
N ARG A 83 -18.02 -13.29 -14.10
CA ARG A 83 -17.12 -13.54 -15.22
C ARG A 83 -16.51 -12.25 -15.72
N PHE A 84 -15.23 -12.31 -16.04
CA PHE A 84 -14.51 -11.23 -16.68
C PHE A 84 -14.60 -11.41 -18.21
N MET A 85 -14.95 -10.34 -18.92
CA MET A 85 -14.96 -10.30 -20.40
C MET A 85 -14.04 -9.18 -20.86
N ASP A 86 -13.03 -9.51 -21.65
CA ASP A 86 -12.28 -8.54 -22.42
C ASP A 86 -12.82 -8.53 -23.85
N LYS A 87 -12.71 -7.38 -24.52
CA LYS A 87 -13.22 -7.18 -25.91
C LYS A 87 -12.63 -8.15 -26.94
N LYS A 88 -11.53 -8.84 -26.60
CA LYS A 88 -10.76 -9.72 -27.51
C LYS A 88 -10.65 -11.17 -27.06
N SER A 89 -11.20 -11.53 -25.90
CA SER A 89 -11.06 -12.87 -25.32
C SER A 89 -12.41 -13.47 -24.93
N GLU A 90 -12.44 -14.80 -24.83
CA GLU A 90 -13.57 -15.51 -24.25
C GLU A 90 -13.79 -15.11 -22.79
N SER A 91 -15.06 -15.14 -22.37
CA SER A 91 -15.44 -14.87 -20.98
C SER A 91 -14.92 -15.97 -20.05
N PHE A 92 -14.20 -15.60 -19.01
CA PHE A 92 -13.67 -16.56 -18.03
C PHE A 92 -14.02 -16.16 -16.60
N SER A 93 -14.09 -17.16 -15.71
CA SER A 93 -14.40 -16.95 -14.31
C SER A 93 -13.39 -16.04 -13.63
N ILE A 94 -13.88 -15.15 -12.79
CA ILE A 94 -13.01 -14.30 -11.95
C ILE A 94 -12.15 -15.14 -11.00
N THR A 95 -12.58 -16.37 -10.66
CA THR A 95 -11.83 -17.31 -9.82
C THR A 95 -10.55 -17.79 -10.47
N ASN A 96 -10.47 -17.75 -11.80
CA ASN A 96 -9.30 -18.14 -12.59
C ASN A 96 -8.31 -16.98 -12.79
N GLN A 97 -8.63 -15.81 -12.24
CA GLN A 97 -7.77 -14.63 -12.28
C GLN A 97 -6.73 -14.62 -11.16
N GLY A 98 -5.67 -13.84 -11.38
CA GLY A 98 -4.67 -13.57 -10.34
C GLY A 98 -5.30 -12.94 -9.08
N MET A 99 -4.61 -13.08 -7.95
CA MET A 99 -5.12 -12.65 -6.64
C MET A 99 -5.48 -11.16 -6.62
N GLY A 100 -4.70 -10.29 -7.28
CA GLY A 100 -5.00 -8.86 -7.36
C GLY A 100 -6.34 -8.55 -8.04
N THR A 101 -6.65 -9.20 -9.18
CA THR A 101 -7.94 -9.04 -9.87
C THR A 101 -9.09 -9.56 -9.02
N ARG A 102 -8.89 -10.65 -8.31
CA ARG A 102 -9.90 -11.22 -7.40
C ARG A 102 -10.18 -10.29 -6.22
N SER A 103 -9.15 -9.72 -5.59
CA SER A 103 -9.28 -8.74 -4.51
C SER A 103 -10.04 -7.50 -4.97
N TRP A 104 -9.67 -7.00 -6.16
CA TRP A 104 -10.37 -5.87 -6.77
C TRP A 104 -11.85 -6.16 -7.04
N ALA A 105 -12.19 -7.32 -7.59
CA ALA A 105 -13.56 -7.71 -7.84
C ALA A 105 -14.38 -7.87 -6.54
N THR A 106 -13.75 -8.41 -5.49
CA THR A 106 -14.37 -8.49 -4.17
C THR A 106 -14.70 -7.10 -3.63
N PHE A 107 -13.75 -6.16 -3.75
CA PHE A 107 -13.95 -4.77 -3.34
C PHE A 107 -15.08 -4.08 -4.14
N LEU A 108 -15.13 -4.26 -5.47
CA LEU A 108 -16.19 -3.70 -6.30
C LEU A 108 -17.57 -4.28 -5.95
N THR A 109 -17.64 -5.57 -5.64
CA THR A 109 -18.87 -6.23 -5.19
C THR A 109 -19.35 -5.66 -3.85
N LEU A 110 -18.41 -5.47 -2.89
CA LEU A 110 -18.71 -4.83 -1.62
C LEU A 110 -19.20 -3.39 -1.82
N SER A 111 -18.55 -2.64 -2.70
CA SER A 111 -18.93 -1.27 -3.06
C SER A 111 -20.36 -1.22 -3.63
N ALA A 112 -20.70 -2.12 -4.54
CA ALA A 112 -22.04 -2.22 -5.12
C ALA A 112 -23.09 -2.56 -4.07
N TYR A 113 -22.77 -3.49 -3.16
CA TYR A 113 -23.66 -3.86 -2.06
C TYR A 113 -23.95 -2.67 -1.12
N ILE A 114 -22.92 -1.94 -0.71
CA ILE A 114 -23.07 -0.78 0.18
C ILE A 114 -23.95 0.28 -0.48
N LYS A 115 -23.67 0.64 -1.73
CA LYS A 115 -24.46 1.64 -2.48
C LYS A 115 -25.91 1.23 -2.63
N TRP A 116 -26.15 -0.03 -2.98
CA TRP A 116 -27.50 -0.56 -3.10
C TRP A 116 -28.23 -0.51 -1.75
N LYS A 117 -27.56 -0.95 -0.67
CA LYS A 117 -28.14 -0.98 0.67
C LYS A 117 -28.42 0.42 1.22
N THR A 118 -27.50 1.37 1.00
CA THR A 118 -27.70 2.78 1.35
C THR A 118 -28.98 3.34 0.68
N LYS A 119 -29.14 3.04 -0.62
CA LYS A 119 -30.33 3.47 -1.35
C LYS A 119 -31.61 2.81 -0.82
N GLU A 120 -31.60 1.49 -0.62
CA GLU A 120 -32.76 0.74 -0.09
C GLU A 120 -33.20 1.28 1.27
N MET A 121 -32.25 1.61 2.14
CA MET A 121 -32.53 2.12 3.48
C MET A 121 -33.02 3.57 3.45
N ALA A 122 -32.49 4.38 2.54
CA ALA A 122 -32.99 5.74 2.31
C ALA A 122 -34.47 5.73 1.82
N ASP A 123 -34.81 4.82 0.89
CA ASP A 123 -36.16 4.66 0.39
C ASP A 123 -37.15 4.20 1.51
N LYS A 124 -36.62 3.58 2.55
CA LYS A 124 -37.37 3.17 3.75
C LYS A 124 -37.34 4.19 4.90
N GLU A 125 -36.77 5.38 4.67
CA GLU A 125 -36.55 6.41 5.69
C GLU A 125 -35.80 5.88 6.94
N SER A 126 -34.93 4.89 6.74
CA SER A 126 -34.17 4.22 7.80
C SER A 126 -32.70 4.60 7.74
N ALA A 127 -32.10 4.91 8.88
CA ALA A 127 -30.67 5.21 8.95
C ALA A 127 -29.83 3.95 8.66
N PHE A 128 -28.84 4.10 7.78
CA PHE A 128 -27.85 3.07 7.47
C PHE A 128 -26.46 3.68 7.53
N HIS A 129 -25.64 3.18 8.44
CA HIS A 129 -24.26 3.64 8.59
C HIS A 129 -23.33 2.43 8.62
N PRO A 130 -22.78 2.00 7.48
CA PRO A 130 -21.88 0.86 7.42
C PRO A 130 -20.55 1.17 8.09
N ILE A 131 -19.98 0.18 8.79
CA ILE A 131 -18.61 0.21 9.29
C ILE A 131 -17.85 -0.86 8.51
N LEU A 132 -16.80 -0.44 7.80
CA LEU A 132 -15.97 -1.30 7.00
C LEU A 132 -14.63 -1.52 7.70
N LEU A 133 -14.30 -2.78 7.90
CA LEU A 133 -13.00 -3.22 8.37
C LEU A 133 -12.26 -3.84 7.17
N LEU A 134 -11.18 -3.21 6.73
CA LEU A 134 -10.40 -3.62 5.57
C LEU A 134 -8.98 -3.92 6.02
N GLU A 135 -8.57 -5.17 5.87
CA GLU A 135 -7.23 -5.63 6.19
C GLU A 135 -6.44 -5.75 4.90
N GLU A 136 -5.33 -5.02 4.82
CA GLU A 136 -4.39 -4.99 3.70
C GLU A 136 -5.08 -5.02 2.32
N PRO A 137 -5.95 -4.04 2.02
CA PRO A 137 -6.71 -4.04 0.76
C PRO A 137 -5.83 -3.94 -0.48
N GLU A 138 -4.58 -3.56 -0.30
CA GLU A 138 -3.54 -3.50 -1.33
C GLU A 138 -2.86 -4.83 -1.63
N ALA A 139 -3.10 -5.87 -0.85
CA ALA A 139 -2.42 -7.16 -1.02
C ALA A 139 -2.54 -7.67 -2.46
N HIS A 140 -1.38 -8.02 -3.04
CA HIS A 140 -1.25 -8.48 -4.43
C HIS A 140 -1.61 -7.45 -5.53
N LEU A 141 -1.74 -6.17 -5.19
CA LEU A 141 -2.01 -5.12 -6.16
C LEU A 141 -0.71 -4.40 -6.58
N HIS A 142 -0.61 -4.14 -7.88
CA HIS A 142 0.44 -3.28 -8.42
C HIS A 142 0.31 -1.85 -7.83
N PRO A 143 1.41 -1.10 -7.60
CA PRO A 143 1.39 0.23 -6.98
C PRO A 143 0.37 1.22 -7.56
N GLN A 144 0.16 1.20 -8.88
CA GLN A 144 -0.87 2.02 -9.52
C GLN A 144 -2.30 1.60 -9.15
N ALA A 145 -2.53 0.29 -8.97
CA ALA A 145 -3.82 -0.23 -8.53
C ALA A 145 -4.07 0.12 -7.06
N GLN A 146 -3.03 0.14 -6.20
CA GLN A 146 -3.12 0.58 -4.81
C GLN A 146 -3.62 2.03 -4.69
N ARG A 147 -3.13 2.94 -5.54
CA ARG A 147 -3.65 4.33 -5.58
C ARG A 147 -5.11 4.40 -5.99
N LYS A 148 -5.53 3.57 -6.93
CA LYS A 148 -6.93 3.53 -7.38
C LYS A 148 -7.87 2.98 -6.34
N ILE A 149 -7.49 1.90 -5.65
CA ILE A 149 -8.34 1.28 -4.62
C ILE A 149 -8.54 2.23 -3.44
N TYR A 150 -7.50 2.94 -2.99
CA TYR A 150 -7.64 3.94 -1.93
C TYR A 150 -8.65 5.04 -2.29
N SER A 151 -8.53 5.60 -3.50
CA SER A 151 -9.48 6.60 -3.99
C SER A 151 -10.93 6.09 -4.07
N GLN A 152 -11.12 4.80 -4.35
CA GLN A 152 -12.45 4.19 -4.38
C GLN A 152 -12.99 3.90 -2.97
N MET A 153 -12.13 3.43 -2.05
CA MET A 153 -12.51 3.23 -0.65
C MET A 153 -13.01 4.53 -0.03
N ASN A 154 -12.36 5.66 -0.32
CA ASN A 154 -12.79 6.96 0.21
C ASN A 154 -14.16 7.42 -0.29
N LYS A 155 -14.61 6.93 -1.44
CA LYS A 155 -15.94 7.24 -2.00
C LYS A 155 -17.08 6.38 -1.44
N LEU A 156 -16.77 5.38 -0.64
CA LEU A 156 -17.80 4.56 0.00
C LEU A 156 -18.40 5.30 1.19
N ASP A 157 -19.72 5.15 1.33
CA ASP A 157 -20.43 5.65 2.50
C ASP A 157 -20.04 4.88 3.76
N GLY A 158 -20.12 5.54 4.91
CA GLY A 158 -19.86 4.94 6.21
C GLY A 158 -18.45 5.13 6.74
N GLN A 159 -18.19 4.59 7.92
CA GLN A 159 -16.92 4.60 8.58
C GLN A 159 -16.00 3.49 8.04
N LYS A 160 -14.73 3.79 7.90
CA LYS A 160 -13.72 2.84 7.42
C LYS A 160 -12.57 2.74 8.41
N VAL A 161 -12.16 1.51 8.72
CA VAL A 161 -10.92 1.21 9.43
C VAL A 161 -10.10 0.33 8.51
N ILE A 162 -8.92 0.82 8.14
CA ILE A 162 -8.05 0.20 7.14
C ILE A 162 -6.70 -0.07 7.78
N SER A 163 -6.30 -1.35 7.85
CA SER A 163 -4.92 -1.70 8.16
C SER A 163 -4.12 -1.81 6.86
N THR A 164 -2.89 -1.31 6.85
CA THR A 164 -2.03 -1.33 5.67
C THR A 164 -0.57 -1.34 6.06
N HIS A 165 0.24 -2.06 5.28
CA HIS A 165 1.70 -1.97 5.26
C HIS A 165 2.23 -1.22 4.03
N SER A 166 1.34 -0.61 3.24
CA SER A 166 1.71 0.11 2.02
C SER A 166 2.01 1.59 2.28
N PRO A 167 3.24 2.04 2.04
CA PRO A 167 3.58 3.47 2.03
C PRO A 167 2.71 4.26 1.04
N ILE A 168 2.28 3.62 -0.04
CA ILE A 168 1.44 4.24 -1.07
C ILE A 168 0.04 4.55 -0.53
N ILE A 169 -0.57 3.64 0.22
CA ILE A 169 -1.88 3.87 0.84
C ILE A 169 -1.73 4.88 1.98
N ALA A 170 -0.77 4.67 2.87
CA ALA A 170 -0.53 5.55 4.00
C ALA A 170 -0.26 7.01 3.56
N SER A 171 0.50 7.21 2.47
CA SER A 171 0.80 8.56 1.94
C SER A 171 -0.42 9.30 1.36
N GLN A 172 -1.50 8.60 1.06
CA GLN A 172 -2.75 9.20 0.54
C GLN A 172 -3.76 9.52 1.65
N ALA A 173 -3.60 8.91 2.82
CA ALA A 173 -4.46 9.18 3.97
C ALA A 173 -4.31 10.62 4.46
N ASN A 174 -5.35 11.12 5.11
CA ASN A 174 -5.22 12.37 5.84
C ASN A 174 -4.40 12.11 7.10
N ILE A 175 -3.58 13.08 7.46
CA ILE A 175 -2.66 12.98 8.60
C ILE A 175 -3.40 12.71 9.92
N GLU A 176 -4.63 13.21 10.02
CA GLU A 176 -5.51 13.08 11.20
C GLU A 176 -6.11 11.66 11.33
N GLU A 177 -6.10 10.90 10.23
CA GLU A 177 -6.68 9.55 10.14
C GLU A 177 -5.64 8.46 10.41
N ILE A 178 -4.35 8.80 10.48
CA ILE A 178 -3.26 7.84 10.64
C ILE A 178 -3.10 7.48 12.10
N ILE A 179 -3.19 6.19 12.38
CA ILE A 179 -2.87 5.57 13.67
C ILE A 179 -1.68 4.65 13.43
N HIS A 180 -0.53 5.01 14.00
CA HIS A 180 0.67 4.17 13.96
C HIS A 180 0.56 3.11 15.06
N VAL A 181 0.66 1.84 14.68
CA VAL A 181 0.62 0.70 15.60
C VAL A 181 2.02 0.06 15.61
N TYR A 182 2.63 -0.03 16.78
CA TYR A 182 3.98 -0.56 16.93
C TYR A 182 4.08 -1.44 18.18
N LYS A 183 5.12 -2.26 18.23
CA LYS A 183 5.40 -3.14 19.39
C LYS A 183 6.56 -2.58 20.19
N LYS A 184 6.36 -2.40 21.49
CA LYS A 184 7.40 -1.95 22.43
C LYS A 184 7.21 -2.67 23.76
N ASP A 185 8.29 -3.26 24.30
CA ASP A 185 8.26 -4.00 25.57
C ASP A 185 7.18 -5.10 25.58
N ASP A 186 7.07 -5.88 24.50
CA ASP A 186 6.07 -6.94 24.26
C ASP A 186 4.60 -6.49 24.30
N GLN A 187 4.35 -5.19 24.25
CA GLN A 187 3.02 -4.60 24.20
C GLN A 187 2.79 -3.89 22.86
N SER A 188 1.59 -4.05 22.33
CA SER A 188 1.14 -3.22 21.19
C SER A 188 0.78 -1.83 21.70
N LYS A 189 1.36 -0.80 21.10
CA LYS A 189 1.11 0.61 21.39
C LYS A 189 0.59 1.30 20.15
N THR A 190 -0.10 2.42 20.35
CA THR A 190 -0.64 3.22 19.25
C THR A 190 -0.30 4.68 19.46
N ASN A 191 0.17 5.35 18.43
CA ASN A 191 0.40 6.77 18.39
C ASN A 191 -0.23 7.41 17.15
N ASN A 192 -0.50 8.68 17.22
CA ASN A 192 -0.99 9.48 16.11
C ASN A 192 -0.30 10.85 16.10
N ILE A 193 -0.29 11.51 14.96
CA ILE A 193 0.26 12.86 14.86
C ILE A 193 -0.68 13.84 15.55
N LEU A 194 -0.15 14.62 16.47
CA LEU A 194 -0.90 15.58 17.28
C LEU A 194 -1.19 16.87 16.46
N PHE A 195 -1.96 16.73 15.38
CA PHE A 195 -2.24 17.81 14.42
C PHE A 195 -2.88 19.05 15.05
N GLN A 196 -3.60 18.92 16.17
CA GLN A 196 -4.22 20.04 16.91
C GLN A 196 -3.19 21.03 17.44
N GLU A 197 -1.97 20.57 17.69
CA GLU A 197 -0.85 21.40 18.13
C GLU A 197 -0.09 22.05 16.97
N LEU A 198 -0.42 21.72 15.72
CA LEU A 198 0.29 22.15 14.53
C LEU A 198 -0.40 23.31 13.83
N LYS A 199 0.42 24.22 13.29
CA LYS A 199 -0.06 25.26 12.38
C LYS A 199 -0.35 24.66 11.00
N ARG A 200 -1.23 25.28 10.23
CA ARG A 200 -1.59 24.84 8.86
C ARG A 200 -0.38 24.63 7.95
N ASP A 201 0.64 25.50 8.07
CA ASP A 201 1.88 25.38 7.26
C ASP A 201 2.71 24.16 7.69
N GLU A 202 2.75 23.84 8.97
CA GLU A 202 3.44 22.65 9.48
C GLU A 202 2.75 21.36 9.01
N ILE A 203 1.42 21.30 9.08
CA ILE A 203 0.63 20.17 8.54
C ILE A 203 0.90 20.01 7.04
N ARG A 204 0.89 21.09 6.27
CA ARG A 204 1.20 21.07 4.84
C ARG A 204 2.59 20.52 4.57
N LYS A 205 3.61 20.98 5.31
CA LYS A 205 4.99 20.50 5.16
C LYS A 205 5.14 19.02 5.50
N ILE A 206 4.54 18.55 6.58
CA ILE A 206 4.54 17.13 6.92
C ILE A 206 3.94 16.31 5.78
N LYS A 207 2.79 16.75 5.26
CA LYS A 207 2.10 16.06 4.17
C LYS A 207 2.92 16.05 2.86
N GLU A 208 3.54 17.14 2.51
CA GLU A 208 4.27 17.28 1.24
C GLU A 208 5.70 16.73 1.31
N GLU A 209 6.42 16.98 2.40
CA GLU A 209 7.83 16.65 2.51
C GLU A 209 8.07 15.24 3.10
N VAL A 210 7.16 14.74 3.95
CA VAL A 210 7.29 13.41 4.55
C VAL A 210 6.40 12.40 3.82
N PHE A 211 5.07 12.53 3.91
CA PHE A 211 4.18 11.49 3.43
C PHE A 211 4.20 11.29 1.91
N LYS A 212 4.23 12.37 1.12
CA LYS A 212 4.24 12.24 -0.35
C LYS A 212 5.55 11.75 -0.92
N THR A 213 6.67 12.06 -0.26
CA THR A 213 8.01 11.77 -0.79
C THR A 213 8.68 10.58 -0.10
N ARG A 214 8.39 10.38 1.17
CA ARG A 214 9.04 9.40 2.06
C ARG A 214 8.00 8.70 2.96
N GLY A 215 6.93 8.18 2.38
CA GLY A 215 5.88 7.48 3.13
C GLY A 215 6.38 6.23 3.89
N ASP A 216 7.53 5.70 3.50
CA ASP A 216 8.25 4.62 4.16
C ASP A 216 8.72 4.97 5.58
N VAL A 217 8.93 6.27 5.87
CA VAL A 217 9.25 6.75 7.24
C VAL A 217 8.23 6.29 8.28
N LEU A 218 6.97 6.11 7.88
CA LEU A 218 5.90 5.64 8.78
C LEU A 218 6.09 4.21 9.30
N PHE A 219 6.98 3.44 8.66
CA PHE A 219 7.22 2.03 8.97
C PHE A 219 8.63 1.77 9.51
N ALA A 220 9.38 2.84 9.81
CA ALA A 220 10.71 2.73 10.39
C ALA A 220 10.65 2.53 11.91
N ASP A 221 11.50 1.66 12.44
CA ASP A 221 11.77 1.57 13.89
C ASP A 221 12.76 2.67 14.31
N VAL A 222 13.74 2.95 13.44
CA VAL A 222 14.77 3.98 13.63
C VAL A 222 14.87 4.83 12.37
N LEU A 223 14.87 6.14 12.56
CA LEU A 223 15.04 7.11 11.49
C LEU A 223 16.37 7.84 11.63
N ILE A 224 17.20 7.77 10.60
CA ILE A 224 18.42 8.56 10.49
C ILE A 224 18.20 9.64 9.43
N LEU A 225 18.18 10.89 9.85
CA LEU A 225 18.05 12.02 8.93
C LEU A 225 19.42 12.54 8.52
N CYS A 226 19.60 12.81 7.23
CA CYS A 226 20.75 13.49 6.68
C CYS A 226 20.34 14.71 5.87
N GLU A 227 21.31 15.56 5.50
CA GLU A 227 20.99 16.84 4.87
C GLU A 227 20.68 16.71 3.39
N GLY A 228 21.54 16.02 2.65
CA GLY A 228 21.54 16.00 1.19
C GLY A 228 21.41 14.62 0.57
N GLU A 229 21.40 14.63 -0.76
CA GLU A 229 21.30 13.41 -1.56
C GLU A 229 22.57 12.56 -1.51
N THR A 230 23.74 13.18 -1.29
CA THR A 230 25.00 12.46 -1.17
C THR A 230 24.98 11.53 0.03
N GLU A 231 24.59 12.04 1.19
CA GLU A 231 24.45 11.25 2.40
C GLU A 231 23.39 10.14 2.27
N ASP A 232 22.24 10.44 1.64
CA ASP A 232 21.16 9.48 1.39
C ASP A 232 21.65 8.23 0.61
N GLN A 233 22.63 8.43 -0.28
CA GLN A 233 23.20 7.37 -1.10
C GLN A 233 24.40 6.65 -0.43
N VAL A 234 25.23 7.38 0.28
CA VAL A 234 26.49 6.84 0.84
C VAL A 234 26.31 6.22 2.21
N LEU A 235 25.44 6.79 3.06
CA LEU A 235 25.23 6.29 4.42
C LEU A 235 24.69 4.85 4.49
N PRO A 236 23.81 4.39 3.61
CA PRO A 236 23.40 2.98 3.60
C PRO A 236 24.57 2.03 3.36
N GLN A 237 25.52 2.41 2.48
CA GLN A 237 26.71 1.61 2.24
C GLN A 237 27.63 1.60 3.46
N PHE A 238 27.89 2.75 4.08
CA PHE A 238 28.68 2.81 5.31
C PHE A 238 28.05 2.00 6.45
N PHE A 239 26.72 2.04 6.55
CA PHE A 239 25.96 1.24 7.50
C PHE A 239 26.21 -0.26 7.24
N LYS A 240 26.08 -0.68 6.00
CA LYS A 240 26.30 -2.07 5.59
C LYS A 240 27.72 -2.54 5.85
N ASP A 241 28.72 -1.71 5.53
CA ASP A 241 30.13 -2.03 5.76
C ASP A 241 30.44 -2.15 7.27
N PHE A 242 29.78 -1.37 8.11
CA PHE A 242 29.99 -1.39 9.55
C PHE A 242 29.18 -2.49 10.28
N PHE A 243 27.91 -2.68 9.93
CA PHE A 243 27.01 -3.62 10.61
C PHE A 243 26.91 -4.98 9.91
N GLY A 244 27.38 -5.10 8.66
CA GLY A 244 27.33 -6.33 7.87
C GLY A 244 25.97 -6.66 7.25
N CYS A 245 24.98 -5.75 7.33
CA CYS A 245 23.64 -5.91 6.78
C CYS A 245 23.07 -4.58 6.31
N ASP A 246 22.07 -4.61 5.45
CA ASP A 246 21.41 -3.39 4.96
C ASP A 246 20.57 -2.73 6.08
N PRO A 247 20.48 -1.37 6.12
CA PRO A 247 19.73 -0.66 7.17
C PRO A 247 18.29 -1.18 7.35
N PHE A 248 17.60 -1.46 6.26
CA PHE A 248 16.22 -1.95 6.29
C PHE A 248 16.06 -3.31 6.99
N GLU A 249 17.10 -4.14 7.01
CA GLU A 249 17.05 -5.43 7.73
C GLU A 249 16.97 -5.25 9.26
N LEU A 250 17.39 -4.08 9.74
CA LEU A 250 17.33 -3.70 11.16
C LEU A 250 16.23 -2.67 11.45
N GLY A 251 15.28 -2.46 10.54
CA GLY A 251 14.23 -1.46 10.70
C GLY A 251 14.73 0.00 10.65
N VAL A 252 15.95 0.23 10.16
CA VAL A 252 16.56 1.56 10.06
C VAL A 252 16.26 2.16 8.69
N ASN A 253 15.68 3.36 8.70
CA ASN A 253 15.46 4.13 7.48
C ASN A 253 16.36 5.37 7.48
N ILE A 254 17.21 5.50 6.47
CA ILE A 254 18.11 6.63 6.27
C ILE A 254 17.47 7.54 5.22
N VAL A 255 17.27 8.81 5.54
CA VAL A 255 16.47 9.73 4.72
C VAL A 255 17.11 11.10 4.63
N SER A 256 17.35 11.56 3.41
CA SER A 256 17.66 12.98 3.16
C SER A 256 16.44 13.86 3.36
N VAL A 257 16.60 14.94 4.12
CA VAL A 257 15.56 15.96 4.27
C VAL A 257 15.54 16.96 3.10
N GLY A 258 16.53 16.93 2.20
CA GLY A 258 16.63 17.83 1.05
C GLY A 258 17.01 19.26 1.43
N GLY A 259 17.87 19.41 2.42
CA GLY A 259 18.47 20.68 2.88
C GLY A 259 18.13 21.04 4.33
N PHE A 260 19.08 21.68 4.99
CA PHE A 260 19.09 21.96 6.44
C PHE A 260 17.85 22.72 6.99
N GLY A 261 17.03 23.31 6.15
CA GLY A 261 15.79 23.99 6.56
C GLY A 261 14.58 23.07 6.72
N LYS A 262 14.68 21.79 6.35
CA LYS A 262 13.54 20.87 6.26
C LYS A 262 13.51 19.78 7.32
N TYR A 263 14.39 19.78 8.29
CA TYR A 263 14.42 18.79 9.37
C TYR A 263 13.15 18.74 10.23
N LYS A 264 12.54 19.90 10.52
CA LYS A 264 11.45 20.02 11.48
C LYS A 264 10.25 19.10 11.21
N PRO A 265 9.71 18.98 9.98
CA PRO A 265 8.60 18.08 9.68
C PRO A 265 8.92 16.61 10.02
N PHE A 266 10.12 16.13 9.68
CA PHE A 266 10.56 14.76 9.96
C PHE A 266 10.76 14.53 11.47
N ILE A 267 11.39 15.47 12.16
CA ILE A 267 11.57 15.41 13.63
C ILE A 267 10.21 15.34 14.33
N ARG A 268 9.21 16.10 13.85
CA ARG A 268 7.86 16.09 14.41
C ARG A 268 7.18 14.74 14.21
N VAL A 269 7.24 14.17 13.02
CA VAL A 269 6.68 12.86 12.73
C VAL A 269 7.34 11.78 13.59
N ALA A 270 8.68 11.78 13.68
CA ALA A 270 9.40 10.81 14.51
C ALA A 270 9.00 10.91 15.98
N LYS A 271 8.87 12.13 16.53
CA LYS A 271 8.41 12.35 17.91
C LYS A 271 7.00 11.83 18.14
N ASP A 272 6.06 12.27 17.30
CA ASP A 272 4.64 11.99 17.52
C ASP A 272 4.33 10.49 17.34
N LEU A 273 5.08 9.79 16.48
CA LEU A 273 4.93 8.36 16.25
C LEU A 273 5.84 7.46 17.11
N ASP A 274 6.62 8.04 18.03
CA ASP A 274 7.60 7.34 18.88
C ASP A 274 8.65 6.54 18.09
N ILE A 275 9.06 7.08 16.92
CA ILE A 275 10.14 6.52 16.11
C ILE A 275 11.47 7.02 16.66
N GLU A 276 12.42 6.13 16.87
CA GLU A 276 13.75 6.50 17.36
C GLU A 276 14.49 7.32 16.30
N LEU A 277 15.00 8.50 16.69
CA LEU A 277 15.53 9.49 15.75
C LEU A 277 16.99 9.78 16.01
N PHE A 278 17.77 9.74 14.91
CA PHE A 278 19.14 10.25 14.84
C PHE A 278 19.29 11.23 13.68
N ILE A 279 20.21 12.16 13.80
CA ILE A 279 20.51 13.15 12.77
C ILE A 279 22.02 13.19 12.52
N LEU A 280 22.42 13.05 11.26
CA LEU A 280 23.75 13.42 10.78
C LEU A 280 23.61 14.64 9.90
N SER A 281 24.36 15.69 10.16
CA SER A 281 24.27 16.92 9.41
C SER A 281 25.64 17.59 9.28
N ASP A 282 25.75 18.50 8.31
CA ASP A 282 26.95 19.28 8.08
C ASP A 282 27.37 20.09 9.32
N GLY A 283 28.68 20.34 9.42
CA GLY A 283 29.30 21.02 10.54
C GLY A 283 29.29 22.55 10.46
N GLU A 284 28.69 23.12 9.43
CA GLU A 284 28.62 24.57 9.26
C GLU A 284 27.85 25.25 10.42
N LYS A 285 28.32 26.36 10.95
CA LYS A 285 27.74 27.07 12.11
C LYS A 285 26.25 27.37 11.97
N ASP A 286 25.83 27.81 10.79
CA ASP A 286 24.43 28.15 10.52
C ASP A 286 23.54 26.90 10.46
N VAL A 287 24.06 25.80 9.91
CA VAL A 287 23.38 24.49 9.87
C VAL A 287 23.20 23.96 11.28
N ILE A 288 24.26 23.89 12.07
CA ILE A 288 24.22 23.45 13.49
C ILE A 288 23.16 24.22 14.27
N LYS A 289 23.15 25.58 14.11
CA LYS A 289 22.18 26.43 14.81
C LYS A 289 20.75 26.10 14.43
N LYS A 290 20.47 25.93 13.13
CA LYS A 290 19.14 25.67 12.61
C LYS A 290 18.64 24.28 12.98
N VAL A 291 19.48 23.24 12.85
CA VAL A 291 19.14 21.87 13.22
C VAL A 291 18.84 21.75 14.72
N LYS A 292 19.71 22.29 15.58
CA LYS A 292 19.47 22.32 17.02
C LYS A 292 18.21 23.09 17.40
N LYS A 293 17.92 24.20 16.69
CA LYS A 293 16.69 24.96 16.90
C LYS A 293 15.47 24.14 16.51
N ALA A 294 15.46 23.51 15.31
CA ALA A 294 14.35 22.67 14.86
C ALA A 294 14.07 21.52 15.83
N TYR A 295 15.13 20.88 16.34
CA TYR A 295 15.00 19.79 17.30
C TYR A 295 14.39 20.26 18.63
N ARG A 296 14.88 21.38 19.21
CA ARG A 296 14.35 21.95 20.46
C ARG A 296 12.93 22.50 20.33
N GLU A 297 12.54 23.00 19.16
CA GLU A 297 11.16 23.43 18.92
C GLU A 297 10.16 22.26 18.98
N VAL A 298 10.61 21.05 18.67
CA VAL A 298 9.78 19.84 18.71
C VAL A 298 9.91 19.13 20.07
N PHE A 299 11.12 18.97 20.58
CA PHE A 299 11.43 18.37 21.87
C PHE A 299 11.80 19.46 22.90
N SER A 300 10.78 20.02 23.59
CA SER A 300 10.95 21.17 24.48
C SER A 300 11.85 20.91 25.69
N ASP A 301 11.84 19.67 26.20
CA ASP A 301 12.52 19.30 27.45
C ASP A 301 13.86 18.59 27.24
N VAL A 302 14.44 18.71 26.03
CA VAL A 302 15.68 18.02 25.66
C VAL A 302 16.90 18.67 26.32
N THR A 303 17.75 17.88 26.91
CA THR A 303 19.03 18.31 27.47
C THR A 303 20.12 18.44 26.39
N ASN A 304 21.21 19.12 26.73
CA ASN A 304 22.37 19.17 25.81
C ASN A 304 23.00 17.78 25.61
N GLU A 305 22.96 16.92 26.61
CA GLU A 305 23.47 15.54 26.52
C GLU A 305 22.63 14.70 25.54
N ASP A 306 21.31 14.86 25.58
CA ASP A 306 20.42 14.19 24.62
C ASP A 306 20.67 14.65 23.19
N LEU A 307 20.87 15.95 23.00
CA LEU A 307 21.23 16.49 21.68
C LEU A 307 22.53 15.88 21.15
N ILE A 308 23.58 15.75 21.99
CA ILE A 308 24.85 15.17 21.60
C ILE A 308 24.71 13.68 21.23
N LYS A 309 23.83 12.96 21.92
CA LYS A 309 23.54 11.54 21.62
C LYS A 309 22.80 11.35 20.30
N ARG A 310 21.84 12.24 20.03
CA ARG A 310 20.89 12.11 18.92
C ARG A 310 21.33 12.84 17.65
N ILE A 311 22.17 13.89 17.76
CA ILE A 311 22.61 14.70 16.63
C ILE A 311 24.12 14.67 16.55
N LYS A 312 24.62 14.24 15.41
CA LYS A 312 26.03 14.31 15.04
C LYS A 312 26.21 15.34 13.94
N PHE A 313 27.20 16.21 14.13
CA PHE A 313 27.63 17.16 13.14
C PHE A 313 29.03 16.79 12.66
N LEU A 314 29.28 16.97 11.37
CA LEU A 314 30.61 16.79 10.83
C LEU A 314 31.57 17.80 11.47
N PRO A 315 32.83 17.41 11.77
CA PRO A 315 33.78 18.29 12.43
C PRO A 315 34.30 19.39 11.50
N ASN A 316 35.02 20.38 12.05
CA ASN A 316 35.75 21.40 11.29
C ASN A 316 34.90 22.25 10.33
N GLU A 317 33.62 22.48 10.64
CA GLU A 317 32.67 23.22 9.78
C GLU A 317 32.57 22.60 8.36
N SER A 318 32.80 21.28 8.21
CA SER A 318 32.80 20.59 6.93
C SER A 318 31.43 20.09 6.49
N ASP A 319 31.25 19.97 5.19
CA ASP A 319 30.29 19.07 4.54
C ASP A 319 30.91 17.67 4.40
N LEU A 320 30.13 16.69 3.93
CA LEU A 320 30.58 15.29 3.85
C LEU A 320 31.80 15.15 2.94
N GLU A 321 31.81 15.80 1.79
CA GLU A 321 32.92 15.74 0.83
C GLU A 321 34.19 16.33 1.42
N SER A 322 34.13 17.49 2.06
CA SER A 322 35.26 18.12 2.73
C SER A 322 35.79 17.26 3.88
N TYR A 323 34.88 16.64 4.64
CA TYR A 323 35.24 15.71 5.72
C TYR A 323 36.00 14.49 5.21
N LEU A 324 35.55 13.89 4.09
CA LEU A 324 36.26 12.77 3.48
C LEU A 324 37.65 13.17 2.98
N LEU A 325 37.80 14.38 2.42
CA LEU A 325 39.11 14.93 2.04
C LEU A 325 40.02 15.07 3.27
N ASP A 326 39.52 15.62 4.37
CA ASP A 326 40.27 15.78 5.62
C ASP A 326 40.67 14.42 6.23
N CYS A 327 39.89 13.39 5.99
CA CYS A 327 40.19 12.00 6.38
C CYS A 327 41.20 11.31 5.49
N GLY A 328 41.68 11.95 4.42
CA GLY A 328 42.72 11.43 3.55
C GLY A 328 42.26 10.69 2.31
N TYR A 329 40.93 10.69 2.01
CA TYR A 329 40.35 10.03 0.82
C TYR A 329 40.46 10.87 -0.46
N GLN A 330 41.39 11.82 -0.52
CA GLN A 330 41.55 12.70 -1.69
C GLN A 330 41.83 11.93 -2.98
N ASN A 331 42.72 10.95 -2.93
CA ASN A 331 43.12 10.19 -4.13
C ASN A 331 41.96 9.34 -4.65
N GLU A 332 41.19 8.71 -3.76
CA GLU A 332 40.02 7.91 -4.09
C GLU A 332 38.95 8.78 -4.76
N LEU A 333 38.66 9.95 -4.20
CA LEU A 333 37.69 10.90 -4.77
C LEU A 333 38.16 11.42 -6.14
N LEU A 334 39.44 11.74 -6.31
CA LEU A 334 39.99 12.17 -7.59
C LEU A 334 39.93 11.06 -8.65
N ASN A 335 40.31 9.83 -8.29
CA ASN A 335 40.23 8.68 -9.20
C ASN A 335 38.79 8.42 -9.68
N VAL A 336 37.83 8.55 -8.81
CA VAL A 336 36.38 8.38 -9.16
C VAL A 336 35.93 9.46 -10.13
N ILE A 337 36.36 10.71 -9.90
CA ILE A 337 36.01 11.83 -10.79
C ILE A 337 36.67 11.60 -12.17
N ASP A 338 37.92 11.19 -12.21
CA ASP A 338 38.64 10.89 -13.44
C ASP A 338 37.99 9.75 -14.22
N GLN A 339 37.50 8.70 -13.52
CA GLN A 339 36.74 7.60 -14.13
C GLN A 339 35.38 8.05 -14.71
N ILE A 340 34.67 8.89 -14.00
CA ILE A 340 33.37 9.40 -14.43
C ILE A 340 33.51 10.29 -15.66
N GLU A 341 34.52 11.18 -15.66
CA GLU A 341 34.76 12.14 -16.73
C GLU A 341 35.60 11.56 -17.87
N GLY A 342 36.17 10.37 -17.69
CA GLY A 342 37.01 9.69 -18.69
C GLY A 342 38.33 10.40 -19.00
N THR A 343 38.79 11.27 -18.08
CA THR A 343 40.02 12.09 -18.27
C THR A 343 40.81 12.08 -17.00
N GLU A 344 42.04 11.49 -17.07
CA GLU A 344 42.97 11.49 -15.94
C GLU A 344 43.41 12.93 -15.59
N GLY A 345 43.37 13.25 -14.29
CA GLY A 345 43.64 14.58 -13.78
C GLY A 345 42.63 15.65 -14.14
N TYR A 346 41.39 15.23 -14.42
CA TYR A 346 40.26 16.12 -14.81
C TYR A 346 40.11 17.34 -13.93
N LEU A 347 40.13 17.18 -12.62
CA LEU A 347 40.02 18.29 -11.67
C LEU A 347 41.19 19.27 -11.80
N ASN A 348 42.41 18.80 -11.96
CA ASN A 348 43.58 19.68 -12.13
C ASN A 348 43.47 20.48 -13.44
N HIS A 349 43.03 19.84 -14.51
CA HIS A 349 42.80 20.50 -15.79
C HIS A 349 41.69 21.53 -15.70
N PHE A 350 40.65 21.19 -14.97
CA PHE A 350 39.46 22.02 -14.82
C PHE A 350 39.67 23.22 -13.85
N ILE A 351 40.50 23.07 -12.80
CA ILE A 351 40.89 24.15 -11.88
C ILE A 351 41.80 25.13 -12.61
N ALA A 352 42.69 24.65 -13.49
CA ALA A 352 43.55 25.51 -14.29
C ALA A 352 42.79 26.40 -15.30
N VAL A 353 41.59 26.00 -15.70
CA VAL A 353 40.78 26.72 -16.68
C VAL A 353 39.79 27.72 -16.06
N LYS A 354 39.48 27.61 -14.75
CA LYS A 354 38.51 28.49 -14.07
C LYS A 354 38.99 28.91 -12.68
N ASP A 355 39.52 30.12 -12.58
CA ASP A 355 39.97 30.72 -11.33
C ASP A 355 38.91 30.63 -10.18
N GLY A 356 39.31 30.10 -9.06
CA GLY A 356 38.86 30.57 -7.76
C GLY A 356 37.63 29.90 -7.12
N THR A 357 37.22 28.68 -7.50
CA THR A 357 36.07 28.02 -6.85
C THR A 357 36.25 26.52 -6.57
N GLU A 358 37.37 26.13 -5.95
CA GLU A 358 37.66 24.74 -5.56
C GLU A 358 36.53 24.08 -4.76
N LYS A 359 35.97 24.75 -3.76
CA LYS A 359 34.92 24.20 -2.88
C LYS A 359 33.57 23.96 -3.57
N LYS A 360 33.22 24.68 -4.64
CA LYS A 360 31.94 24.54 -5.30
C LYS A 360 31.80 23.34 -6.24
N ARG A 361 32.89 22.64 -6.54
CA ARG A 361 32.95 21.62 -7.61
C ARG A 361 32.94 20.18 -7.16
N PHE A 362 33.41 19.88 -5.99
CA PHE A 362 33.14 18.60 -5.36
C PHE A 362 31.63 18.37 -5.18
N LYS A 363 30.84 19.44 -4.98
CA LYS A 363 29.36 19.40 -4.93
C LYS A 363 28.66 19.11 -6.26
N THR A 364 29.35 19.23 -7.40
CA THR A 364 28.73 19.06 -8.73
C THR A 364 28.99 17.69 -9.34
N VAL A 365 29.97 16.96 -8.85
CA VAL A 365 30.23 15.57 -9.23
C VAL A 365 29.46 14.70 -8.24
N SER A 366 28.23 14.40 -8.57
CA SER A 366 27.40 13.55 -7.72
C SER A 366 28.06 12.17 -7.56
N PHE A 367 28.19 11.72 -6.33
CA PHE A 367 28.57 10.35 -5.95
C PHE A 367 27.61 9.27 -6.48
N VAL A 368 26.58 9.67 -7.23
CA VAL A 368 25.53 8.85 -7.85
C VAL A 368 26.03 7.67 -8.68
N LYS A 369 27.33 7.62 -8.99
CA LYS A 369 27.92 6.55 -9.81
C LYS A 369 28.91 5.66 -9.05
N LEU A 370 28.92 5.73 -7.73
CA LEU A 370 29.80 4.91 -6.88
C LEU A 370 29.15 3.58 -6.42
N SER A 371 27.93 3.31 -6.79
CA SER A 371 27.25 2.04 -6.51
C SER A 371 27.35 1.07 -7.68
#